data_d7e62d9315bfa7d977765e5a31fa6758
#
_entry.id   d7e62d9315bfa7d977765e5a31fa6758
#
_cell.length_a   1.000
_cell.length_b   1.000
_cell.length_c   1.000
_cell.angle_alpha   90.00
_cell.angle_beta   90.00
_cell.angle_gamma   90.00
#
_symmetry.space_group_name_H-M   'P 1'
#
loop_
_entity.id
_entity.type
_entity.pdbx_description
1 polymer ?
#
loop_
_entity_poly.entity_id
_entity_poly.type
_entity_poly.pdbx_seq_one_letter_code
_entity_poly.pdbx_strand_id
1 'polypeptide(L)'
;MGEIDENIKKDPYNFIRNYYESIYLNMGKEVFSILSLVIPSLILPPIPHEHAREIKSSINMLLISPPGSAKSSIAETFAKLAYNSFPFESITDAKLYEVISQRDFVSVVVGDVFKIFSDKILNKTMENILGDEQKISRMTKRTDSNEKKIRAVALLCGTPNSLTTVISDGMIFRTSVCLIFHNPDEHQKIGEYVGNGTFVDHKGENEEKSIENYYSELLQIQTGQHSNIGPVKGYVVKEEYKRRLIEEWKPLVMSMTRKTKFSFFRELHQGFRYMVAHAFLNIFNRKIENEKIVIEEEDVKVAIELMKKELNTKYEILSCSNVVNEERLRNTKDLSDYVERVKNKNKGKDLRETSKNIMGCLIG
;
A
#
# COMPACT_ATOMS: atom_id res chain seq x y z
N MET A 1 20.98 19.24 -10.75
CA MET A 1 20.75 17.86 -10.29
C MET A 1 21.74 17.60 -9.18
N GLY A 2 21.29 17.29 -7.97
CA GLY A 2 22.18 16.87 -6.88
C GLY A 2 22.76 15.50 -7.21
N GLU A 3 23.99 15.26 -6.79
CA GLU A 3 24.61 13.93 -6.87
C GLU A 3 23.72 12.95 -6.07
N ILE A 4 23.32 11.86 -6.71
CA ILE A 4 22.57 10.80 -6.02
C ILE A 4 23.55 10.01 -5.19
N ASP A 5 23.22 9.78 -3.93
CA ASP A 5 24.02 8.92 -3.06
C ASP A 5 24.19 7.54 -3.72
N GLU A 6 25.43 7.16 -4.00
CA GLU A 6 25.75 5.86 -4.58
C GLU A 6 25.25 4.67 -3.73
N ASN A 7 25.02 4.88 -2.44
CA ASN A 7 24.46 3.84 -1.57
C ASN A 7 23.02 3.51 -1.87
N ILE A 8 22.20 4.48 -2.29
CA ILE A 8 20.81 4.20 -2.67
C ILE A 8 20.75 3.34 -3.94
N LYS A 9 21.66 3.55 -4.91
CA LYS A 9 21.68 2.76 -6.16
C LYS A 9 22.06 1.30 -5.95
N LYS A 10 22.85 1.00 -4.88
CA LYS A 10 23.26 -0.38 -4.57
C LYS A 10 22.11 -1.22 -4.04
N ASP A 11 21.28 -0.66 -3.18
CA ASP A 11 20.16 -1.36 -2.54
C ASP A 11 19.04 -0.37 -2.20
N PRO A 12 18.34 0.15 -3.21
CA PRO A 12 17.34 1.20 -3.00
C PRO A 12 16.15 0.74 -2.16
N TYR A 13 15.76 -0.53 -2.26
CA TYR A 13 14.67 -1.07 -1.49
C TYR A 13 14.95 -1.04 0.03
N ASN A 14 16.09 -1.55 0.45
CA ASN A 14 16.48 -1.53 1.84
C ASN A 14 16.83 -0.11 2.32
N PHE A 15 17.42 0.73 1.47
CA PHE A 15 17.72 2.13 1.81
C PHE A 15 16.43 2.89 2.16
N ILE A 16 15.42 2.84 1.29
CA ILE A 16 14.16 3.56 1.49
C ILE A 16 13.39 2.98 2.69
N ARG A 17 13.34 1.66 2.83
CA ARG A 17 12.72 1.00 3.98
C ARG A 17 13.38 1.45 5.29
N ASN A 18 14.71 1.43 5.36
CA ASN A 18 15.47 1.81 6.55
C ASN A 18 15.29 3.31 6.88
N TYR A 19 15.16 4.17 5.87
CA TYR A 19 14.81 5.57 6.06
C TYR A 19 13.49 5.70 6.83
N TYR A 20 12.43 5.03 6.37
CA TYR A 20 11.15 5.05 7.09
C TYR A 20 11.27 4.44 8.50
N GLU A 21 11.99 3.33 8.64
CA GLU A 21 12.23 2.68 9.95
C GLU A 21 13.00 3.59 10.93
N SER A 22 13.87 4.46 10.44
CA SER A 22 14.65 5.40 11.26
C SER A 22 13.81 6.58 11.79
N ILE A 23 12.80 6.99 11.01
CA ILE A 23 11.90 8.11 11.38
C ILE A 23 10.73 7.60 12.24
N TYR A 24 10.20 6.42 11.92
CA TYR A 24 9.00 5.88 12.55
C TYR A 24 9.31 4.63 13.35
N LEU A 25 9.56 4.82 14.65
CA LEU A 25 9.91 3.73 15.55
C LEU A 25 8.78 2.70 15.68
N ASN A 26 9.14 1.42 15.61
CA ASN A 26 8.30 0.27 15.99
C ASN A 26 6.99 0.07 15.18
N MET A 27 6.92 0.51 13.93
CA MET A 27 5.71 0.37 13.11
C MET A 27 5.60 -0.93 12.31
N GLY A 28 6.57 -1.81 12.45
CA GLY A 28 6.64 -3.06 11.68
C GLY A 28 7.29 -2.89 10.31
N LYS A 29 8.25 -3.77 10.02
CA LYS A 29 9.02 -3.73 8.77
C LYS A 29 8.15 -3.89 7.52
N GLU A 30 7.03 -4.58 7.64
CA GLU A 30 6.09 -4.85 6.55
C GLU A 30 5.48 -3.58 5.98
N VAL A 31 5.12 -2.61 6.84
CA VAL A 31 4.55 -1.32 6.45
C VAL A 31 5.51 -0.60 5.50
N PHE A 32 6.75 -0.48 5.90
CA PHE A 32 7.76 0.25 5.13
C PHE A 32 8.23 -0.51 3.90
N SER A 33 8.24 -1.85 3.96
CA SER A 33 8.52 -2.71 2.82
C SER A 33 7.52 -2.51 1.69
N ILE A 34 6.22 -2.43 2.00
CA ILE A 34 5.19 -2.15 1.00
C ILE A 34 5.25 -0.69 0.57
N LEU A 35 5.39 0.24 1.51
CA LEU A 35 5.42 1.68 1.22
C LEU A 35 6.55 2.06 0.24
N SER A 36 7.72 1.41 0.35
CA SER A 36 8.84 1.59 -0.58
C SER A 36 8.50 1.24 -2.02
N LEU A 37 7.54 0.34 -2.24
CA LEU A 37 7.14 -0.13 -3.57
C LEU A 37 5.96 0.66 -4.16
N VAL A 38 5.21 1.43 -3.36
CA VAL A 38 4.01 2.14 -3.83
C VAL A 38 4.35 3.18 -4.88
N ILE A 39 5.30 4.07 -4.60
CA ILE A 39 5.69 5.18 -5.50
C ILE A 39 6.24 4.67 -6.84
N PRO A 40 7.24 3.78 -6.89
CA PRO A 40 7.75 3.27 -8.15
C PRO A 40 6.69 2.49 -8.94
N SER A 41 5.73 1.86 -8.29
CA SER A 41 4.66 1.11 -8.98
C SER A 41 3.73 1.99 -9.83
N LEU A 42 3.62 3.27 -9.53
CA LEU A 42 2.74 4.22 -10.22
C LEU A 42 3.11 4.40 -11.70
N ILE A 43 4.39 4.46 -11.99
CA ILE A 43 4.90 4.79 -13.33
C ILE A 43 5.18 3.57 -14.21
N LEU A 44 5.03 2.37 -13.67
CA LEU A 44 5.28 1.11 -14.37
C LEU A 44 4.21 0.80 -15.44
N PRO A 45 4.60 0.14 -16.54
CA PRO A 45 3.64 -0.38 -17.51
C PRO A 45 2.79 -1.49 -16.88
N PRO A 46 1.57 -1.73 -17.43
CA PRO A 46 0.75 -2.86 -16.98
C PRO A 46 1.49 -4.19 -17.15
N ILE A 47 1.14 -5.16 -16.32
CA ILE A 47 1.68 -6.51 -16.36
C ILE A 47 0.87 -7.33 -17.39
N PRO A 48 1.48 -7.88 -18.43
CA PRO A 48 0.78 -8.72 -19.41
C PRO A 48 0.22 -9.99 -18.74
N HIS A 49 -1.00 -10.37 -19.12
CA HIS A 49 -1.64 -11.60 -18.64
C HIS A 49 -2.17 -12.41 -19.82
N GLU A 50 -1.84 -13.71 -19.86
CA GLU A 50 -2.10 -14.56 -21.04
C GLU A 50 -3.61 -14.77 -21.35
N HIS A 51 -4.46 -14.76 -20.32
CA HIS A 51 -5.87 -15.11 -20.43
C HIS A 51 -6.83 -13.99 -20.01
N ALA A 52 -6.33 -12.80 -19.69
CA ALA A 52 -7.14 -11.71 -19.19
C ALA A 52 -6.66 -10.35 -19.71
N ARG A 53 -7.41 -9.31 -19.35
CA ARG A 53 -6.94 -7.94 -19.49
C ARG A 53 -5.67 -7.74 -18.69
N GLU A 54 -4.83 -6.83 -19.15
CA GLU A 54 -3.61 -6.41 -18.44
C GLU A 54 -3.89 -6.14 -16.95
N ILE A 55 -3.00 -6.65 -16.10
CA ILE A 55 -3.02 -6.35 -14.67
C ILE A 55 -2.30 -5.02 -14.48
N LYS A 56 -2.94 -4.05 -13.80
CA LYS A 56 -2.23 -2.82 -13.44
C LYS A 56 -1.03 -3.12 -12.54
N SER A 57 0.05 -2.39 -12.70
CA SER A 57 1.26 -2.50 -11.87
C SER A 57 1.16 -1.75 -10.54
N SER A 58 0.29 -0.75 -10.46
CA SER A 58 0.16 0.13 -9.30
C SER A 58 -0.30 -0.60 -8.03
N ILE A 59 0.38 -0.30 -6.92
CA ILE A 59 0.10 -0.81 -5.59
C ILE A 59 -0.65 0.26 -4.81
N ASN A 60 -1.83 -0.08 -4.27
CA ASN A 60 -2.54 0.78 -3.34
C ASN A 60 -2.34 0.25 -1.92
N MET A 61 -2.22 1.13 -0.95
CA MET A 61 -1.97 0.76 0.44
C MET A 61 -3.07 1.31 1.35
N LEU A 62 -3.54 0.47 2.26
CA LEU A 62 -4.45 0.84 3.34
C LEU A 62 -3.74 0.67 4.68
N LEU A 63 -3.55 1.77 5.39
CA LEU A 63 -2.88 1.84 6.66
C LEU A 63 -3.90 2.03 7.78
N ILE A 64 -4.10 1.00 8.59
CA ILE A 64 -5.05 1.02 9.70
C ILE A 64 -4.28 1.04 11.01
N SER A 65 -4.57 2.04 11.84
CA SER A 65 -4.02 2.10 13.20
C SER A 65 -4.90 2.94 14.12
N PRO A 66 -4.79 2.78 15.45
CA PRO A 66 -5.44 3.66 16.40
C PRO A 66 -5.03 5.14 16.20
N PRO A 67 -5.82 6.10 16.70
CA PRO A 67 -5.39 7.48 16.80
C PRO A 67 -4.06 7.61 17.55
N GLY A 68 -3.22 8.57 17.15
CA GLY A 68 -1.92 8.81 17.78
C GLY A 68 -0.78 7.87 17.35
N SER A 69 -0.99 7.04 16.33
CA SER A 69 0.02 6.09 15.82
C SER A 69 0.80 6.62 14.60
N ALA A 70 1.05 7.91 14.53
CA ALA A 70 1.83 8.59 13.48
C ALA A 70 1.39 8.35 12.01
N LYS A 71 0.16 7.86 11.75
CA LYS A 71 -0.37 7.67 10.40
C LYS A 71 -0.28 8.94 9.54
N SER A 72 -0.68 10.07 10.11
CA SER A 72 -0.67 11.37 9.42
C SER A 72 0.75 11.75 9.02
N SER A 73 1.72 11.55 9.92
CA SER A 73 3.13 11.84 9.60
C SER A 73 3.68 10.93 8.50
N ILE A 74 3.32 9.64 8.49
CA ILE A 74 3.67 8.73 7.38
C ILE A 74 3.04 9.22 6.08
N ALA A 75 1.76 9.60 6.12
CA ALA A 75 1.05 10.10 4.95
C ALA A 75 1.67 11.41 4.41
N GLU A 76 2.10 12.31 5.29
CA GLU A 76 2.80 13.55 4.94
C GLU A 76 4.16 13.27 4.29
N THR A 77 4.99 12.41 4.89
CA THR A 77 6.28 12.01 4.31
C THR A 77 6.09 11.31 2.97
N PHE A 78 5.12 10.40 2.87
CA PHE A 78 4.78 9.78 1.59
C PHE A 78 4.33 10.82 0.56
N ALA A 79 3.46 11.76 0.94
CA ALA A 79 2.97 12.80 0.04
C ALA A 79 4.10 13.71 -0.47
N LYS A 80 5.12 13.96 0.35
CA LYS A 80 6.30 14.74 -0.02
C LYS A 80 7.16 14.03 -1.06
N LEU A 81 7.36 12.72 -0.91
CA LEU A 81 8.18 11.90 -1.81
C LEU A 81 7.45 11.47 -3.09
N ALA A 82 6.12 11.46 -3.09
CA ALA A 82 5.32 10.85 -4.15
C ALA A 82 5.10 11.76 -5.36
N TYR A 83 5.11 11.17 -6.56
CA TYR A 83 4.84 11.89 -7.81
C TYR A 83 3.43 12.46 -7.84
N ASN A 84 3.31 13.75 -8.22
CA ASN A 84 2.01 14.42 -8.38
C ASN A 84 1.07 14.15 -7.21
N SER A 85 1.61 14.23 -6.01
CA SER A 85 0.88 13.95 -4.78
C SER A 85 -0.36 14.84 -4.63
N PHE A 86 -1.43 14.22 -4.13
CA PHE A 86 -2.69 14.89 -3.83
C PHE A 86 -3.21 14.44 -2.47
N PRO A 87 -2.74 15.08 -1.39
CA PRO A 87 -3.21 14.79 -0.03
C PRO A 87 -4.53 15.50 0.27
N PHE A 88 -5.45 14.81 0.93
CA PHE A 88 -6.70 15.38 1.45
C PHE A 88 -7.29 14.54 2.59
N GLU A 89 -8.06 15.19 3.46
CA GLU A 89 -8.87 14.53 4.49
C GLU A 89 -10.35 14.45 4.09
N SER A 90 -10.82 15.46 3.35
CA SER A 90 -12.17 15.50 2.81
C SER A 90 -12.15 16.19 1.43
N ILE A 91 -12.95 15.69 0.51
CA ILE A 91 -13.03 16.22 -0.85
C ILE A 91 -14.42 15.93 -1.42
N THR A 92 -14.85 16.72 -2.38
CA THR A 92 -16.02 16.40 -3.19
C THR A 92 -15.62 15.51 -4.38
N ASP A 93 -16.52 14.63 -4.83
CA ASP A 93 -16.32 13.80 -6.02
C ASP A 93 -15.91 14.63 -7.24
N ALA A 94 -16.59 15.77 -7.45
CA ALA A 94 -16.28 16.68 -8.55
C ALA A 94 -14.83 17.17 -8.53
N LYS A 95 -14.30 17.54 -7.36
CA LYS A 95 -12.92 18.02 -7.22
C LYS A 95 -11.91 16.90 -7.37
N LEU A 96 -12.19 15.72 -6.83
CA LEU A 96 -11.36 14.54 -7.01
C LEU A 96 -11.24 14.18 -8.49
N TYR A 97 -12.39 14.13 -9.20
CA TYR A 97 -12.43 13.88 -10.64
C TYR A 97 -11.61 14.93 -11.42
N GLU A 98 -11.81 16.21 -11.14
CA GLU A 98 -11.05 17.31 -11.77
C GLU A 98 -9.55 17.10 -11.65
N VAL A 99 -9.05 16.90 -10.42
CA VAL A 99 -7.62 16.75 -10.16
C VAL A 99 -7.03 15.54 -10.87
N ILE A 100 -7.72 14.39 -10.82
CA ILE A 100 -7.22 13.16 -11.43
C ILE A 100 -7.29 13.23 -12.96
N SER A 101 -8.33 13.85 -13.51
CA SER A 101 -8.51 13.97 -14.97
C SER A 101 -7.48 14.89 -15.64
N GLN A 102 -6.89 15.81 -14.90
CA GLN A 102 -5.87 16.77 -15.40
C GLN A 102 -4.45 16.19 -15.38
N ARG A 103 -4.22 15.03 -14.78
CA ARG A 103 -2.88 14.44 -14.58
C ARG A 103 -2.75 13.12 -15.34
N ASP A 104 -1.54 12.83 -15.81
CA ASP A 104 -1.23 11.54 -16.45
C ASP A 104 -1.06 10.43 -15.42
N PHE A 105 -0.55 10.79 -14.25
CA PHE A 105 -0.44 9.91 -13.09
C PHE A 105 -0.57 10.75 -11.80
N VAL A 106 -1.08 10.10 -10.73
CA VAL A 106 -1.34 10.78 -9.46
C VAL A 106 -1.16 9.84 -8.27
N SER A 107 -0.56 10.36 -7.22
CA SER A 107 -0.50 9.71 -5.90
C SER A 107 -1.57 10.33 -5.01
N VAL A 108 -2.61 9.57 -4.74
CA VAL A 108 -3.73 9.99 -3.89
C VAL A 108 -3.41 9.64 -2.44
N VAL A 109 -3.46 10.62 -1.55
CA VAL A 109 -3.20 10.42 -0.12
C VAL A 109 -4.42 10.83 0.69
N VAL A 110 -5.04 9.87 1.36
CA VAL A 110 -6.28 10.06 2.13
C VAL A 110 -5.99 9.96 3.61
N GLY A 111 -6.16 11.05 4.35
CA GLY A 111 -5.92 11.12 5.79
C GLY A 111 -6.97 10.36 6.63
N ASP A 112 -8.22 10.29 6.15
CA ASP A 112 -9.30 9.57 6.82
C ASP A 112 -10.25 8.89 5.83
N VAL A 113 -10.10 7.57 5.67
CA VAL A 113 -10.92 6.78 4.74
C VAL A 113 -12.39 6.70 5.14
N PHE A 114 -12.72 6.85 6.42
CA PHE A 114 -14.12 6.76 6.86
C PHE A 114 -14.97 7.85 6.20
N LYS A 115 -14.46 9.07 6.11
CA LYS A 115 -15.16 10.19 5.45
C LYS A 115 -15.38 9.93 3.96
N ILE A 116 -14.44 9.26 3.32
CA ILE A 116 -14.51 8.96 1.88
C ILE A 116 -15.55 7.88 1.61
N PHE A 117 -15.48 6.77 2.33
CA PHE A 117 -16.31 5.60 2.07
C PHE A 117 -17.73 5.73 2.61
N SER A 118 -18.01 6.70 3.47
CA SER A 118 -19.38 7.05 3.88
C SER A 118 -20.17 7.79 2.79
N ASP A 119 -19.50 8.42 1.82
CA ASP A 119 -20.12 9.06 0.66
C ASP A 119 -20.16 8.07 -0.52
N LYS A 120 -21.37 7.68 -0.95
CA LYS A 120 -21.59 6.68 -2.00
C LYS A 120 -21.00 7.07 -3.36
N ILE A 121 -21.02 8.36 -3.71
CA ILE A 121 -20.52 8.84 -5.00
C ILE A 121 -19.00 8.83 -4.98
N LEU A 122 -18.42 9.39 -3.92
CA LEU A 122 -16.98 9.44 -3.74
C LEU A 122 -16.37 8.05 -3.59
N ASN A 123 -17.05 7.15 -2.88
CA ASN A 123 -16.68 5.75 -2.79
C ASN A 123 -16.58 5.10 -4.17
N LYS A 124 -17.57 5.32 -5.04
CA LYS A 124 -17.56 4.78 -6.42
C LYS A 124 -16.39 5.30 -7.24
N THR A 125 -16.04 6.57 -7.12
CA THR A 125 -14.86 7.16 -7.76
C THR A 125 -13.57 6.55 -7.23
N MET A 126 -13.46 6.35 -5.91
CA MET A 126 -12.32 5.66 -5.29
C MET A 126 -12.24 4.20 -5.73
N GLU A 127 -13.35 3.47 -5.86
CA GLU A 127 -13.35 2.12 -6.43
C GLU A 127 -12.72 2.06 -7.82
N ASN A 128 -13.02 3.03 -8.67
CA ASN A 128 -12.45 3.11 -10.01
C ASN A 128 -10.95 3.41 -9.98
N ILE A 129 -10.50 4.29 -9.08
CA ILE A 129 -9.07 4.60 -8.86
C ILE A 129 -8.32 3.36 -8.37
N LEU A 130 -8.88 2.65 -7.41
CA LEU A 130 -8.28 1.46 -6.80
C LEU A 130 -8.43 0.21 -7.68
N GLY A 131 -9.37 0.24 -8.60
CA GLY A 131 -9.70 -0.87 -9.50
C GLY A 131 -8.61 -1.18 -10.52
N ASP A 132 -8.72 -2.34 -11.18
CA ASP A 132 -7.73 -2.79 -12.16
C ASP A 132 -7.80 -2.02 -13.49
N GLU A 133 -8.97 -1.50 -13.84
CA GLU A 133 -9.15 -0.76 -15.08
C GLU A 133 -8.66 0.69 -15.00
N GLN A 134 -8.65 1.26 -13.79
CA GLN A 134 -8.26 2.65 -13.54
C GLN A 134 -8.87 3.63 -14.53
N LYS A 135 -10.18 3.52 -14.72
CA LYS A 135 -10.95 4.37 -15.60
C LYS A 135 -11.86 5.27 -14.79
N ILE A 136 -11.87 6.53 -15.13
CA ILE A 136 -12.85 7.48 -14.59
C ILE A 136 -13.73 7.97 -15.71
N SER A 137 -15.04 7.95 -15.48
CA SER A 137 -16.02 8.51 -16.39
C SER A 137 -16.98 9.42 -15.64
N ARG A 138 -17.32 10.54 -16.22
CA ARG A 138 -18.36 11.43 -15.71
C ARG A 138 -19.39 11.68 -16.78
N MET A 139 -20.60 11.24 -16.53
CA MET A 139 -21.74 11.60 -17.36
C MET A 139 -22.25 12.98 -16.92
N THR A 140 -22.11 13.98 -17.76
CA THR A 140 -22.81 15.24 -17.60
C THR A 140 -24.02 15.24 -18.54
N LYS A 141 -25.12 15.89 -18.15
CA LYS A 141 -26.38 15.96 -18.96
C LYS A 141 -26.18 16.51 -20.38
N ARG A 142 -24.99 16.97 -20.76
CA ARG A 142 -24.72 17.67 -22.01
C ARG A 142 -23.57 17.13 -22.86
N THR A 143 -22.84 16.14 -22.39
CA THR A 143 -21.64 15.62 -23.10
C THR A 143 -21.61 14.11 -23.05
N ASP A 144 -21.15 13.50 -24.15
CA ASP A 144 -20.80 12.09 -24.19
C ASP A 144 -19.86 11.71 -23.05
N SER A 145 -19.98 10.48 -22.57
CA SER A 145 -19.15 9.96 -21.48
C SER A 145 -17.67 10.03 -21.85
N ASN A 146 -16.97 11.06 -21.37
CA ASN A 146 -15.52 11.10 -21.49
C ASN A 146 -14.91 10.12 -20.49
N GLU A 147 -14.66 8.90 -20.97
CA GLU A 147 -13.90 7.90 -20.23
C GLU A 147 -12.41 8.22 -20.36
N LYS A 148 -11.74 8.50 -19.24
CA LYS A 148 -10.30 8.71 -19.21
C LYS A 148 -9.62 7.56 -18.46
N LYS A 149 -8.64 6.92 -19.11
CA LYS A 149 -7.73 6.00 -18.44
C LYS A 149 -6.77 6.80 -17.58
N ILE A 150 -6.64 6.44 -16.32
CA ILE A 150 -5.76 7.10 -15.36
C ILE A 150 -4.69 6.14 -14.87
N ARG A 151 -3.59 6.66 -14.37
CA ARG A 151 -2.62 5.92 -13.58
C ARG A 151 -2.61 6.51 -12.17
N ALA A 152 -2.94 5.70 -11.18
CA ALA A 152 -2.99 6.17 -9.81
C ALA A 152 -2.49 5.11 -8.83
N VAL A 153 -1.88 5.57 -7.76
CA VAL A 153 -1.67 4.83 -6.52
C VAL A 153 -2.37 5.56 -5.40
N ALA A 154 -2.76 4.84 -4.36
CA ALA A 154 -3.38 5.45 -3.20
C ALA A 154 -2.71 4.98 -1.91
N LEU A 155 -2.42 5.92 -1.03
CA LEU A 155 -2.17 5.68 0.39
C LEU A 155 -3.39 6.12 1.18
N LEU A 156 -4.08 5.17 1.76
CA LEU A 156 -5.32 5.36 2.50
C LEU A 156 -5.05 5.16 3.99
N CYS A 157 -5.38 6.12 4.82
CA CYS A 157 -5.25 6.03 6.27
C CYS A 157 -6.61 5.88 6.92
N GLY A 158 -6.71 4.94 7.86
CA GLY A 158 -7.94 4.69 8.58
C GLY A 158 -7.71 4.29 10.04
N THR A 159 -8.78 4.29 10.79
CA THR A 159 -8.83 3.74 12.15
C THR A 159 -9.42 2.33 12.12
N PRO A 160 -9.29 1.52 13.18
CA PRO A 160 -9.96 0.23 13.26
C PRO A 160 -11.47 0.28 12.98
N ASN A 161 -12.13 1.38 13.32
CA ASN A 161 -13.57 1.59 13.05
C ASN A 161 -13.88 1.71 11.54
N SER A 162 -12.89 2.09 10.73
CA SER A 162 -13.06 2.17 9.27
C SER A 162 -13.06 0.80 8.58
N LEU A 163 -12.59 -0.26 9.26
CA LEU A 163 -12.47 -1.59 8.67
C LEU A 163 -13.80 -2.18 8.21
N THR A 164 -14.87 -1.94 8.96
CA THR A 164 -16.21 -2.44 8.59
C THR A 164 -16.66 -1.92 7.22
N THR A 165 -16.50 -0.63 6.99
CA THR A 165 -16.84 0.02 5.72
C THR A 165 -15.92 -0.48 4.59
N VAL A 166 -14.62 -0.56 4.85
CA VAL A 166 -13.62 -1.05 3.87
C VAL A 166 -13.87 -2.50 3.46
N ILE A 167 -14.34 -3.35 4.39
CA ILE A 167 -14.69 -4.74 4.12
C ILE A 167 -15.96 -4.83 3.31
N SER A 168 -17.04 -4.12 3.71
CA SER A 168 -18.34 -4.17 3.04
C SER A 168 -18.26 -3.74 1.58
N ASP A 169 -17.41 -2.77 1.26
CA ASP A 169 -17.25 -2.23 -0.08
C ASP A 169 -16.21 -3.00 -0.93
N GLY A 170 -15.60 -4.05 -0.37
CA GLY A 170 -14.60 -4.86 -1.06
C GLY A 170 -13.28 -4.14 -1.36
N MET A 171 -13.04 -2.99 -0.72
CA MET A 171 -11.81 -2.20 -0.87
C MET A 171 -10.59 -2.92 -0.32
N ILE A 172 -10.80 -3.77 0.68
CA ILE A 172 -9.76 -4.62 1.27
C ILE A 172 -9.05 -5.48 0.21
N PHE A 173 -9.75 -5.91 -0.86
CA PHE A 173 -9.17 -6.69 -1.95
C PHE A 173 -8.48 -5.87 -3.03
N ARG A 174 -8.59 -4.53 -2.98
CA ARG A 174 -7.97 -3.60 -3.93
C ARG A 174 -6.75 -2.90 -3.38
N THR A 175 -6.46 -3.13 -2.09
CA THR A 175 -5.37 -2.47 -1.36
C THR A 175 -4.50 -3.50 -0.65
N SER A 176 -3.24 -3.17 -0.47
CA SER A 176 -2.34 -3.84 0.47
C SER A 176 -2.64 -3.33 1.86
N VAL A 177 -3.10 -4.20 2.74
CA VAL A 177 -3.55 -3.80 4.07
C VAL A 177 -2.42 -3.94 5.08
N CYS A 178 -2.10 -2.85 5.76
CA CYS A 178 -1.14 -2.81 6.85
C CYS A 178 -1.82 -2.39 8.15
N LEU A 179 -1.60 -3.17 9.19
CA LEU A 179 -2.09 -2.88 10.53
C LEU A 179 -0.93 -2.41 11.40
N ILE A 180 -1.10 -1.26 12.06
CA ILE A 180 -0.13 -0.74 13.03
C ILE A 180 -0.81 -0.70 14.39
N PHE A 181 -0.27 -1.48 15.32
CA PHE A 181 -0.68 -1.46 16.71
C PHE A 181 0.56 -1.39 17.59
N HIS A 182 0.66 -0.37 18.40
CA HIS A 182 1.73 -0.23 19.37
C HIS A 182 1.33 -0.88 20.69
N ASN A 183 2.27 -1.60 21.29
CA ASN A 183 2.12 -2.05 22.66
C ASN A 183 2.34 -0.87 23.64
N PRO A 184 1.99 -1.00 24.94
CA PRO A 184 2.18 0.06 25.92
C PRO A 184 3.63 0.55 26.05
N ASP A 185 4.61 -0.35 25.95
CA ASP A 185 6.03 -0.02 26.06
C ASP A 185 6.51 0.80 24.85
N GLU A 186 5.96 0.53 23.67
CA GLU A 186 6.23 1.30 22.46
C GLU A 186 5.59 2.68 22.54
N HIS A 187 4.37 2.78 23.08
CA HIS A 187 3.74 4.08 23.34
C HIS A 187 4.54 4.92 24.32
N GLN A 188 5.11 4.29 25.35
CA GLN A 188 5.97 4.99 26.30
C GLN A 188 7.24 5.51 25.60
N LYS A 189 7.93 4.69 24.83
CA LYS A 189 9.14 5.11 24.07
C LYS A 189 8.82 6.24 23.08
N ILE A 190 7.70 6.16 22.39
CA ILE A 190 7.24 7.25 21.50
C ILE A 190 6.97 8.51 22.33
N GLY A 191 6.31 8.40 23.48
CA GLY A 191 6.04 9.50 24.37
C GLY A 191 7.33 10.14 24.93
N GLU A 192 8.32 9.33 25.29
CA GLU A 192 9.64 9.80 25.74
C GLU A 192 10.39 10.51 24.62
N TYR A 193 10.37 9.95 23.40
CA TYR A 193 10.94 10.57 22.21
C TYR A 193 10.31 11.92 21.90
N VAL A 194 8.99 11.98 21.95
CA VAL A 194 8.21 13.21 21.76
C VAL A 194 8.48 14.22 22.88
N GLY A 195 8.51 13.77 24.14
CA GLY A 195 8.69 14.62 25.32
C GLY A 195 10.10 15.22 25.43
N ASN A 196 11.11 14.53 24.94
CA ASN A 196 12.51 14.98 24.99
C ASN A 196 12.84 16.06 23.92
N GLY A 197 11.86 16.49 23.14
CA GLY A 197 12.05 17.58 22.15
C GLY A 197 13.01 17.22 21.00
N THR A 198 13.33 15.96 20.81
CA THR A 198 14.22 15.45 19.74
C THR A 198 13.58 15.50 18.35
N PHE A 199 12.49 16.26 18.20
CA PHE A 199 11.81 16.50 16.91
C PHE A 199 12.65 17.20 15.85
N VAL A 200 13.82 17.70 16.17
CA VAL A 200 14.65 18.50 15.27
C VAL A 200 16.00 17.81 15.07
N ASP A 201 16.02 16.51 14.99
CA ASP A 201 17.17 15.84 14.44
C ASP A 201 16.98 15.78 12.92
N HIS A 202 17.65 16.69 12.21
CA HIS A 202 17.72 16.75 10.74
C HIS A 202 18.40 15.50 10.11
N LYS A 203 18.46 14.42 10.85
CA LYS A 203 19.14 13.16 10.45
C LYS A 203 18.52 12.49 9.22
N GLY A 204 17.32 12.85 8.85
CA GLY A 204 16.66 12.28 7.67
C GLY A 204 16.63 13.19 6.43
N GLU A 205 17.06 14.45 6.50
CA GLU A 205 16.94 15.39 5.38
C GLU A 205 17.81 15.01 4.18
N ASN A 206 19.02 14.49 4.43
CA ASN A 206 19.92 14.08 3.37
C ASN A 206 19.41 12.79 2.70
N GLU A 207 18.96 11.82 3.49
CA GLU A 207 18.36 10.57 3.01
C GLU A 207 17.06 10.86 2.26
N GLU A 208 16.21 11.74 2.76
CA GLU A 208 14.98 12.15 2.11
C GLU A 208 15.27 12.76 0.73
N LYS A 209 16.21 13.70 0.66
CA LYS A 209 16.63 14.32 -0.59
C LYS A 209 17.25 13.29 -1.56
N SER A 210 17.99 12.33 -1.06
CA SER A 210 18.54 11.23 -1.86
C SER A 210 17.42 10.38 -2.44
N ILE A 211 16.37 10.10 -1.67
CA ILE A 211 15.18 9.35 -2.12
C ILE A 211 14.39 10.15 -3.16
N GLU A 212 14.17 11.44 -2.95
CA GLU A 212 13.51 12.34 -3.91
C GLU A 212 14.27 12.35 -5.26
N ASN A 213 15.59 12.50 -5.21
CA ASN A 213 16.43 12.47 -6.40
C ASN A 213 16.36 11.11 -7.10
N TYR A 214 16.38 10.03 -6.36
CA TYR A 214 16.27 8.67 -6.88
C TYR A 214 14.93 8.43 -7.57
N TYR A 215 13.82 8.79 -6.95
CA TYR A 215 12.51 8.71 -7.58
C TYR A 215 12.40 9.60 -8.82
N SER A 216 12.99 10.78 -8.80
CA SER A 216 13.06 11.65 -9.98
C SER A 216 13.82 10.98 -11.13
N GLU A 217 14.92 10.26 -10.85
CA GLU A 217 15.68 9.50 -11.83
C GLU A 217 14.87 8.34 -12.43
N LEU A 218 14.12 7.61 -11.57
CA LEU A 218 13.19 6.57 -12.04
C LEU A 218 12.12 7.14 -12.98
N LEU A 219 11.60 8.32 -12.66
CA LEU A 219 10.63 9.01 -13.50
C LEU A 219 11.25 9.42 -14.85
N GLN A 220 12.48 9.94 -14.85
CA GLN A 220 13.19 10.28 -16.07
C GLN A 220 13.43 9.05 -16.96
N ILE A 221 13.78 7.90 -16.38
CA ILE A 221 13.87 6.64 -17.11
C ILE A 221 12.54 6.34 -17.79
N GLN A 222 11.45 6.35 -17.03
CA GLN A 222 10.14 5.95 -17.55
C GLN A 222 9.54 6.93 -18.56
N THR A 223 9.93 8.21 -18.50
CA THR A 223 9.53 9.23 -19.46
C THR A 223 10.48 9.33 -20.67
N GLY A 224 11.54 8.53 -20.70
CA GLY A 224 12.54 8.54 -21.79
C GLY A 224 13.49 9.74 -21.75
N GLN A 225 13.62 10.39 -20.61
CA GLN A 225 14.49 11.57 -20.42
C GLN A 225 15.85 11.21 -19.81
N HIS A 226 16.04 9.97 -19.37
CA HIS A 226 17.30 9.50 -18.79
C HIS A 226 18.30 9.17 -19.90
N SER A 227 19.58 9.59 -19.73
CA SER A 227 20.62 9.50 -20.77
C SER A 227 21.03 8.08 -21.15
N ASN A 228 21.02 7.15 -20.17
CA ASN A 228 21.63 5.84 -20.33
C ASN A 228 20.63 4.67 -20.34
N ILE A 229 19.44 4.88 -19.77
CA ILE A 229 18.41 3.84 -19.61
C ILE A 229 17.13 4.35 -20.25
N GLY A 230 16.62 3.60 -21.21
CA GLY A 230 15.34 3.89 -21.86
C GLY A 230 14.13 3.45 -21.02
N PRO A 231 12.91 3.87 -21.42
CA PRO A 231 11.69 3.53 -20.71
C PRO A 231 11.44 2.02 -20.68
N VAL A 232 11.01 1.53 -19.52
CA VAL A 232 10.59 0.14 -19.36
C VAL A 232 9.20 -0.04 -19.96
N LYS A 233 9.09 -0.94 -20.95
CA LYS A 233 7.81 -1.24 -21.64
C LYS A 233 7.22 -2.60 -21.24
N GLY A 234 7.92 -3.36 -20.41
CA GLY A 234 7.45 -4.68 -19.98
C GLY A 234 8.44 -5.41 -19.08
N TYR A 235 8.20 -6.70 -18.92
CA TYR A 235 8.94 -7.56 -17.99
C TYR A 235 9.32 -8.87 -18.65
N VAL A 236 10.52 -9.39 -18.33
CA VAL A 236 10.94 -10.75 -18.64
C VAL A 236 10.87 -11.55 -17.35
N VAL A 237 9.86 -12.39 -17.23
CA VAL A 237 9.66 -13.25 -16.05
C VAL A 237 9.85 -14.70 -16.46
N LYS A 238 10.81 -15.39 -15.86
CA LYS A 238 11.01 -16.81 -16.08
C LYS A 238 9.78 -17.61 -15.63
N GLU A 239 9.43 -18.65 -16.36
CA GLU A 239 8.26 -19.48 -16.04
C GLU A 239 8.33 -20.14 -14.67
N GLU A 240 9.53 -20.52 -14.24
CA GLU A 240 9.80 -21.05 -12.89
C GLU A 240 9.41 -20.06 -11.78
N TYR A 241 9.62 -18.75 -11.99
CA TYR A 241 9.28 -17.70 -11.02
C TYR A 241 7.77 -17.49 -10.90
N LYS A 242 7.06 -17.51 -12.03
CA LYS A 242 5.59 -17.47 -12.04
C LYS A 242 5.01 -18.69 -11.31
N ARG A 243 5.52 -19.87 -11.64
CA ARG A 243 5.10 -21.12 -11.01
C ARG A 243 5.31 -21.09 -9.51
N ARG A 244 6.49 -20.67 -9.07
CA ARG A 244 6.82 -20.56 -7.64
C ARG A 244 5.88 -19.62 -6.90
N LEU A 245 5.57 -18.45 -7.45
CA LEU A 245 4.61 -17.51 -6.86
C LEU A 245 3.23 -18.16 -6.70
N ILE A 246 2.76 -18.90 -7.71
CA ILE A 246 1.48 -19.63 -7.69
C ILE A 246 1.50 -20.77 -6.68
N GLU A 247 2.57 -21.54 -6.60
CA GLU A 247 2.72 -22.66 -5.67
C GLU A 247 2.71 -22.20 -4.20
N GLU A 248 3.30 -21.05 -3.92
CA GLU A 248 3.30 -20.45 -2.58
C GLU A 248 1.95 -19.81 -2.21
N TRP A 249 1.23 -19.26 -3.19
CA TRP A 249 -0.09 -18.65 -3.01
C TRP A 249 -1.20 -19.68 -2.84
N LYS A 250 -1.22 -20.72 -3.67
CA LYS A 250 -2.33 -21.68 -3.81
C LYS A 250 -2.75 -22.36 -2.51
N PRO A 251 -1.86 -22.97 -1.72
CA PRO A 251 -2.25 -23.69 -0.49
C PRO A 251 -2.83 -22.76 0.57
N LEU A 252 -2.30 -21.53 0.69
CA LEU A 252 -2.79 -20.52 1.61
C LEU A 252 -4.22 -20.12 1.26
N VAL A 253 -4.43 -19.74 0.01
CA VAL A 253 -5.73 -19.25 -0.47
C VAL A 253 -6.80 -20.33 -0.42
N MET A 254 -6.48 -21.57 -0.76
CA MET A 254 -7.45 -22.67 -0.65
C MET A 254 -7.93 -22.88 0.80
N SER A 255 -7.01 -22.80 1.76
CA SER A 255 -7.36 -22.90 3.18
C SER A 255 -8.22 -21.73 3.64
N MET A 256 -7.80 -20.51 3.30
CA MET A 256 -8.47 -19.25 3.70
C MET A 256 -9.85 -19.12 3.08
N THR A 257 -10.01 -19.38 1.78
CA THR A 257 -11.29 -19.32 1.08
C THR A 257 -12.33 -20.28 1.67
N ARG A 258 -11.92 -21.50 2.04
CA ARG A 258 -12.83 -22.47 2.69
C ARG A 258 -13.36 -21.95 4.03
N LYS A 259 -12.54 -21.25 4.79
CA LYS A 259 -12.89 -20.76 6.13
C LYS A 259 -13.69 -19.45 6.09
N THR A 260 -13.32 -18.52 5.20
CA THR A 260 -13.92 -17.18 5.17
C THR A 260 -15.01 -17.01 4.13
N LYS A 261 -15.11 -17.93 3.13
CA LYS A 261 -15.96 -17.80 1.94
C LYS A 261 -15.61 -16.62 1.01
N PHE A 262 -14.53 -15.88 1.29
CA PHE A 262 -14.02 -14.84 0.42
C PHE A 262 -13.03 -15.40 -0.61
N SER A 263 -12.91 -14.72 -1.75
CA SER A 263 -11.97 -15.09 -2.81
C SER A 263 -10.71 -14.22 -2.72
N PHE A 264 -9.56 -14.86 -2.64
CA PHE A 264 -8.25 -14.23 -2.52
C PHE A 264 -7.44 -14.26 -3.84
N PHE A 265 -8.11 -14.28 -5.00
CA PHE A 265 -7.40 -14.32 -6.30
C PHE A 265 -6.61 -13.03 -6.60
N ARG A 266 -7.08 -11.91 -6.08
CA ARG A 266 -6.41 -10.61 -6.31
C ARG A 266 -5.05 -10.50 -5.63
N GLU A 267 -4.82 -11.26 -4.59
CA GLU A 267 -3.55 -11.29 -3.88
C GLU A 267 -2.43 -11.93 -4.71
N LEU A 268 -2.76 -12.84 -5.62
CA LEU A 268 -1.79 -13.31 -6.62
C LEU A 268 -1.35 -12.15 -7.54
N HIS A 269 -2.29 -11.35 -8.01
CA HIS A 269 -1.96 -10.14 -8.78
C HIS A 269 -1.11 -9.17 -7.96
N GLN A 270 -1.37 -9.08 -6.66
CA GLN A 270 -0.57 -8.24 -5.77
C GLN A 270 0.87 -8.74 -5.65
N GLY A 271 1.06 -10.07 -5.57
CA GLY A 271 2.39 -10.67 -5.62
C GLY A 271 3.15 -10.30 -6.89
N PHE A 272 2.51 -10.33 -8.06
CA PHE A 272 3.11 -9.87 -9.31
C PHE A 272 3.45 -8.37 -9.28
N ARG A 273 2.60 -7.52 -8.69
CA ARG A 273 2.87 -6.08 -8.53
C ARG A 273 4.10 -5.83 -7.66
N TYR A 274 4.22 -6.53 -6.54
CA TYR A 274 5.41 -6.43 -5.68
C TYR A 274 6.68 -6.83 -6.41
N MET A 275 6.63 -7.93 -7.16
CA MET A 275 7.76 -8.43 -7.93
C MET A 275 8.26 -7.40 -8.96
N VAL A 276 7.36 -6.85 -9.77
CA VAL A 276 7.76 -5.89 -10.80
C VAL A 276 8.14 -4.53 -10.23
N ALA A 277 7.49 -4.10 -9.14
CA ALA A 277 7.83 -2.85 -8.48
C ALA A 277 9.20 -2.93 -7.80
N HIS A 278 9.53 -4.07 -7.17
CA HIS A 278 10.84 -4.31 -6.59
C HIS A 278 11.95 -4.35 -7.66
N ALA A 279 11.71 -5.05 -8.77
CA ALA A 279 12.66 -5.08 -9.88
C ALA A 279 12.91 -3.68 -10.45
N PHE A 280 11.86 -2.88 -10.63
CA PHE A 280 12.00 -1.52 -11.16
C PHE A 280 12.67 -0.58 -10.15
N LEU A 281 12.38 -0.72 -8.87
CA LEU A 281 13.07 0.03 -7.84
C LEU A 281 14.58 -0.26 -7.86
N ASN A 282 14.98 -1.47 -8.23
CA ASN A 282 16.38 -1.90 -8.36
C ASN A 282 16.89 -1.82 -9.81
N ILE A 283 16.34 -0.97 -10.66
CA ILE A 283 16.61 -0.94 -12.13
C ILE A 283 18.09 -0.81 -12.47
N PHE A 284 18.88 -0.09 -11.68
CA PHE A 284 20.32 0.08 -11.90
C PHE A 284 21.12 -1.22 -11.66
N ASN A 285 20.51 -2.18 -10.96
CA ASN A 285 21.08 -3.49 -10.65
C ASN A 285 20.38 -4.62 -11.42
N ARG A 286 19.55 -4.29 -12.43
CA ARG A 286 18.80 -5.27 -13.22
C ARG A 286 19.20 -5.19 -14.69
N LYS A 287 19.19 -6.33 -15.34
CA LYS A 287 19.36 -6.41 -16.79
C LYS A 287 18.10 -5.90 -17.48
N ILE A 288 18.29 -5.13 -18.55
CA ILE A 288 17.20 -4.68 -19.42
C ILE A 288 17.40 -5.32 -20.80
N GLU A 289 16.41 -6.05 -21.27
CA GLU A 289 16.39 -6.72 -22.55
C GLU A 289 15.22 -6.22 -23.40
N ASN A 290 15.48 -5.59 -24.53
CA ASN A 290 14.44 -5.08 -25.44
C ASN A 290 13.40 -4.21 -24.72
N GLU A 291 13.86 -3.23 -23.94
CA GLU A 291 13.01 -2.34 -23.13
C GLU A 291 12.19 -3.07 -22.04
N LYS A 292 12.56 -4.31 -21.70
CA LYS A 292 11.92 -5.10 -20.64
C LYS A 292 12.93 -5.34 -19.52
N ILE A 293 12.48 -5.10 -18.29
CA ILE A 293 13.30 -5.42 -17.12
C ILE A 293 13.27 -6.92 -16.84
N VAL A 294 14.43 -7.52 -16.60
CA VAL A 294 14.54 -8.93 -16.27
C VAL A 294 14.31 -9.11 -14.77
N ILE A 295 13.32 -9.91 -14.42
CA ILE A 295 13.02 -10.26 -13.04
C ILE A 295 14.04 -11.26 -12.53
N GLU A 296 14.56 -11.02 -11.33
CA GLU A 296 15.54 -11.86 -10.67
C GLU A 296 14.96 -12.59 -9.46
N GLU A 297 15.71 -13.56 -8.94
CA GLU A 297 15.31 -14.41 -7.81
C GLU A 297 14.96 -13.59 -6.55
N GLU A 298 15.65 -12.49 -6.31
CA GLU A 298 15.40 -11.61 -5.17
C GLU A 298 14.04 -10.92 -5.26
N ASP A 299 13.65 -10.47 -6.46
CA ASP A 299 12.35 -9.84 -6.69
C ASP A 299 11.20 -10.80 -6.37
N VAL A 300 11.39 -12.08 -6.71
CA VAL A 300 10.43 -13.15 -6.41
C VAL A 300 10.35 -13.43 -4.91
N LYS A 301 11.49 -13.47 -4.22
CA LYS A 301 11.53 -13.70 -2.76
C LYS A 301 10.79 -12.60 -2.00
N VAL A 302 11.07 -11.34 -2.32
CA VAL A 302 10.39 -10.18 -1.72
C VAL A 302 8.88 -10.24 -2.01
N ALA A 303 8.50 -10.53 -3.25
CA ALA A 303 7.09 -10.64 -3.62
C ALA A 303 6.34 -11.73 -2.86
N ILE A 304 6.94 -12.91 -2.71
CA ILE A 304 6.36 -14.03 -1.95
C ILE A 304 6.22 -13.66 -0.47
N GLU A 305 7.24 -13.06 0.12
CA GLU A 305 7.20 -12.64 1.53
C GLU A 305 6.07 -11.65 1.79
N LEU A 306 5.99 -10.57 0.99
CA LEU A 306 4.96 -9.55 1.15
C LEU A 306 3.55 -10.10 0.86
N MET A 307 3.39 -10.90 -0.18
CA MET A 307 2.12 -11.55 -0.51
C MET A 307 1.62 -12.45 0.64
N LYS A 308 2.50 -13.25 1.24
CA LYS A 308 2.13 -14.11 2.39
C LYS A 308 1.69 -13.30 3.60
N LYS A 309 2.41 -12.23 3.91
CA LYS A 309 2.08 -11.33 5.01
C LYS A 309 0.72 -10.66 4.79
N GLU A 310 0.50 -10.14 3.59
CA GLU A 310 -0.76 -9.52 3.21
C GLU A 310 -1.94 -10.50 3.27
N LEU A 311 -1.77 -11.72 2.73
CA LEU A 311 -2.76 -12.78 2.82
C LEU A 311 -3.14 -13.09 4.26
N ASN A 312 -2.16 -13.23 5.14
CA ASN A 312 -2.40 -13.50 6.56
C ASN A 312 -3.15 -12.35 7.23
N THR A 313 -2.74 -11.10 6.99
CA THR A 313 -3.42 -9.91 7.53
C THR A 313 -4.88 -9.84 7.08
N LYS A 314 -5.13 -10.01 5.78
CA LYS A 314 -6.49 -10.01 5.24
C LYS A 314 -7.32 -11.19 5.75
N TYR A 315 -6.73 -12.37 5.85
CA TYR A 315 -7.41 -13.53 6.40
C TYR A 315 -7.83 -13.31 7.85
N GLU A 316 -6.95 -12.77 8.69
CA GLU A 316 -7.26 -12.43 10.07
C GLU A 316 -8.43 -11.45 10.15
N ILE A 317 -8.39 -10.34 9.39
CA ILE A 317 -9.47 -9.35 9.34
C ILE A 317 -10.80 -9.98 8.91
N LEU A 318 -10.79 -10.76 7.83
CA LEU A 318 -12.00 -11.35 7.26
C LEU A 318 -12.56 -12.52 8.08
N SER A 319 -11.71 -13.27 8.76
CA SER A 319 -12.13 -14.31 9.69
C SER A 319 -12.89 -13.71 10.86
N CYS A 320 -12.44 -12.57 11.36
CA CYS A 320 -13.12 -11.83 12.41
C CYS A 320 -14.50 -11.34 11.96
N SER A 321 -14.59 -10.79 10.74
CA SER A 321 -15.85 -10.24 10.20
C SER A 321 -16.94 -11.30 9.98
N ASN A 322 -16.57 -12.55 9.73
CA ASN A 322 -17.54 -13.64 9.54
C ASN A 322 -18.16 -14.17 10.84
N VAL A 323 -17.52 -13.95 11.97
CA VAL A 323 -17.97 -14.42 13.31
C VAL A 323 -18.80 -13.35 14.01
N VAL A 324 -18.56 -12.09 13.71
CA VAL A 324 -19.32 -10.98 14.27
C VAL A 324 -20.57 -10.79 13.41
N ASN A 325 -21.75 -11.12 13.97
CA ASN A 325 -23.05 -10.85 13.35
C ASN A 325 -23.04 -9.43 12.75
N GLU A 326 -23.55 -9.24 11.54
CA GLU A 326 -23.60 -7.94 10.86
C GLU A 326 -24.16 -6.80 11.74
N GLU A 327 -25.07 -7.12 12.68
CA GLU A 327 -25.59 -6.21 13.68
C GLU A 327 -24.54 -5.73 14.70
N ARG A 328 -23.56 -6.57 15.09
CA ARG A 328 -22.48 -6.17 16.02
C ARG A 328 -21.43 -5.31 15.33
N LEU A 329 -21.15 -5.56 14.07
CA LEU A 329 -20.23 -4.73 13.28
C LEU A 329 -20.77 -3.32 13.01
N ARG A 330 -22.09 -3.14 13.03
CA ARG A 330 -22.72 -1.80 12.94
C ARG A 330 -22.58 -0.98 14.22
N ASN A 331 -22.22 -1.59 15.34
CA ASN A 331 -22.00 -0.91 16.61
C ASN A 331 -20.53 -0.57 16.80
N THR A 332 -20.08 0.55 16.21
CA THR A 332 -18.70 1.05 16.29
C THR A 332 -18.17 1.20 17.73
N LYS A 333 -19.07 1.37 18.70
CA LYS A 333 -18.74 1.47 20.11
C LYS A 333 -18.23 0.13 20.66
N ASP A 334 -18.84 -0.99 20.28
CA ASP A 334 -18.42 -2.32 20.73
C ASP A 334 -17.05 -2.72 20.22
N LEU A 335 -16.67 -2.29 19.00
CA LEU A 335 -15.35 -2.55 18.43
C LEU A 335 -14.26 -1.73 19.14
N SER A 336 -14.55 -0.47 19.45
CA SER A 336 -13.64 0.40 20.20
C SER A 336 -13.41 -0.10 21.62
N ASP A 337 -14.49 -0.40 22.34
CA ASP A 337 -14.47 -0.95 23.70
C ASP A 337 -13.79 -2.32 23.75
N TYR A 338 -13.88 -3.04 22.65
CA TYR A 338 -13.27 -4.34 22.49
C TYR A 338 -11.76 -4.23 22.26
N VAL A 339 -11.31 -3.38 21.33
CA VAL A 339 -9.87 -3.09 21.11
C VAL A 339 -9.23 -2.60 22.40
N GLU A 340 -9.95 -1.82 23.19
CA GLU A 340 -9.51 -1.31 24.49
C GLU A 340 -9.40 -2.43 25.54
N ARG A 341 -10.35 -3.36 25.58
CA ARG A 341 -10.31 -4.55 26.46
C ARG A 341 -9.14 -5.47 26.13
N VAL A 342 -8.82 -5.65 24.86
CA VAL A 342 -7.70 -6.50 24.43
C VAL A 342 -6.37 -5.83 24.73
N LYS A 343 -6.23 -4.52 24.51
CA LYS A 343 -5.07 -3.74 24.94
C LYS A 343 -4.79 -3.93 26.46
N ASN A 344 -5.83 -3.91 27.25
CA ASN A 344 -5.73 -4.04 28.71
C ASN A 344 -5.42 -5.49 29.18
N LYS A 345 -5.87 -6.52 28.43
CA LYS A 345 -5.58 -7.93 28.74
C LYS A 345 -4.17 -8.37 28.37
N ASN A 346 -3.53 -7.71 27.40
CA ASN A 346 -2.26 -8.12 26.85
C ASN A 346 -1.07 -7.25 27.30
N LYS A 347 -1.18 -6.58 28.43
CA LYS A 347 -0.04 -5.90 29.07
C LYS A 347 1.09 -6.90 29.28
N GLY A 348 2.13 -6.83 28.44
CA GLY A 348 3.36 -7.63 28.55
C GLY A 348 3.54 -8.76 27.55
N LYS A 349 2.69 -8.90 26.51
CA LYS A 349 2.84 -9.90 25.46
C LYS A 349 3.33 -9.31 24.13
N ASP A 350 4.06 -10.13 23.36
CA ASP A 350 4.59 -9.76 22.05
C ASP A 350 3.49 -9.25 21.10
N LEU A 351 3.81 -8.22 20.30
CA LEU A 351 2.91 -7.58 19.34
C LEU A 351 2.25 -8.56 18.37
N ARG A 352 2.97 -9.61 17.96
CA ARG A 352 2.41 -10.64 17.08
C ARG A 352 1.31 -11.45 17.77
N GLU A 353 1.47 -11.73 19.05
CA GLU A 353 0.45 -12.38 19.87
C GLU A 353 -0.68 -11.41 20.22
N THR A 354 -0.36 -10.14 20.42
CA THR A 354 -1.36 -9.08 20.70
C THR A 354 -2.21 -8.79 19.47
N SER A 355 -1.62 -8.74 18.26
CA SER A 355 -2.36 -8.63 17.01
C SER A 355 -3.24 -9.86 16.77
N LYS A 356 -2.71 -11.07 16.96
CA LYS A 356 -3.50 -12.32 16.91
C LYS A 356 -4.62 -12.35 17.94
N ASN A 357 -4.38 -11.83 19.13
CA ASN A 357 -5.37 -11.80 20.19
C ASN A 357 -6.40 -10.68 20.01
N ILE A 358 -6.01 -9.51 19.46
CA ILE A 358 -6.96 -8.48 19.05
C ILE A 358 -7.87 -9.00 17.94
N MET A 359 -7.30 -9.70 16.98
CA MET A 359 -8.06 -10.36 15.92
C MET A 359 -8.83 -11.58 16.44
N GLY A 360 -8.24 -12.39 17.33
CA GLY A 360 -8.89 -13.55 17.95
C GLY A 360 -10.06 -13.20 18.83
N CYS A 361 -10.10 -12.08 19.41
CA CYS A 361 -11.15 -11.63 20.25
C CYS A 361 -12.21 -10.75 19.56
N LEU A 362 -12.02 -10.31 18.33
CA LEU A 362 -13.13 -9.95 17.44
C LEU A 362 -13.98 -11.19 17.09
N ILE A 363 -13.49 -12.39 17.47
CA ILE A 363 -14.07 -13.72 17.23
C ILE A 363 -14.85 -14.29 18.45
N GLY A 364 -14.60 -13.85 19.63
CA GLY A 364 -15.30 -14.22 20.86
C GLY A 364 -16.22 -13.09 21.34
#